data_fcee5b727bbfe6bca800cbf9c1ef04ae
#
_entry.id   fcee5b727bbfe6bca800cbf9c1ef04ae
#
_cell.length_a   1.000
_cell.length_b   1.000
_cell.length_c   1.000
_cell.angle_alpha   90.00
_cell.angle_beta   90.00
_cell.angle_gamma   90.00
#
_symmetry.space_group_name_H-M   'P 1'
#
loop_
_entity.id
_entity.type
_entity.pdbx_description
1 polymer ?
#
loop_
_entity_poly.entity_id
_entity_poly.type
_entity_poly.pdbx_seq_one_letter_code
_entity_poly.pdbx_strand_id
1 'polypeptide(L)'
;MDDEQMAVRCPGARLLGKGVLKDYRLMFKGSKTGSYATIEQEKGSAVPILYWQITASDERMLDRYEGCPDFYYKTEVSFKTEKGRSRKGMVYIMHEHRSLGCPSVHYYGILADAYDKFGFDISILEEALRYSIRPSD
;
A
#
# COMPACT_ATOMS: atom_id res chain seq x y z
N MET A 1 3.98 -1.46 3.24
CA MET A 1 4.49 -0.22 3.76
C MET A 1 5.45 -0.45 4.91
N ASP A 2 6.63 0.07 4.78
CA ASP A 2 7.71 -0.17 5.73
C ASP A 2 8.05 1.15 6.42
N ASP A 3 7.92 1.19 7.75
CA ASP A 3 8.18 2.40 8.52
C ASP A 3 9.66 2.78 8.50
N GLU A 4 10.57 1.81 8.39
CA GLU A 4 12.00 2.09 8.27
C GLU A 4 12.33 2.78 6.96
N GLN A 5 11.71 2.35 5.86
CA GLN A 5 11.87 3.01 4.56
C GLN A 5 11.31 4.42 4.57
N MET A 6 10.15 4.62 5.21
CA MET A 6 9.55 5.95 5.34
C MET A 6 10.48 6.90 6.10
N ALA A 7 11.11 6.44 7.17
CA ALA A 7 12.04 7.27 7.94
C ALA A 7 13.21 7.77 7.10
N VAL A 8 13.71 6.94 6.19
CA VAL A 8 14.83 7.30 5.32
C VAL A 8 14.39 8.25 4.20
N ARG A 9 13.24 7.95 3.55
CA ARG A 9 12.77 8.71 2.39
C ARG A 9 12.11 10.02 2.76
N CYS A 10 11.45 10.05 3.92
CA CYS A 10 10.64 11.18 4.36
C CYS A 10 10.99 11.51 5.81
N PRO A 11 12.13 12.21 6.03
CA PRO A 11 12.59 12.49 7.40
C PRO A 11 11.58 13.31 8.22
N GLY A 12 10.70 14.07 7.57
CA GLY A 12 9.67 14.85 8.24
C GLY A 12 8.38 14.09 8.53
N ALA A 13 8.29 12.84 8.06
CA ALA A 13 7.07 12.04 8.24
C ALA A 13 6.94 11.55 9.67
N ARG A 14 5.71 11.52 10.17
CA ARG A 14 5.40 11.03 11.50
C ARG A 14 4.26 10.03 11.43
N LEU A 15 4.49 8.83 11.96
CA LEU A 15 3.46 7.79 12.01
C LEU A 15 2.38 8.20 13.02
N LEU A 16 1.13 8.32 12.55
CA LEU A 16 0.02 8.71 13.39
C LEU A 16 -0.73 7.50 13.95
N GLY A 17 -0.78 6.41 13.21
CA GLY A 17 -1.46 5.23 13.69
C GLY A 17 -1.79 4.22 12.62
N LYS A 18 -2.63 3.26 13.02
CA LYS A 18 -3.13 2.19 12.16
C LYS A 18 -4.60 2.41 11.86
N GLY A 19 -5.04 1.87 10.74
CA GLY A 19 -6.44 1.95 10.36
C GLY A 19 -6.81 0.87 9.36
N VAL A 20 -8.02 0.97 8.83
CA VAL A 20 -8.57 0.04 7.86
C VAL A 20 -9.19 0.83 6.72
N LEU A 21 -8.83 0.46 5.50
CA LEU A 21 -9.41 0.99 4.28
C LEU A 21 -10.44 -0.02 3.77
N LYS A 22 -11.73 0.29 3.94
CA LYS A 22 -12.83 -0.59 3.54
C LYS A 22 -13.13 -0.46 2.06
N ASP A 23 -13.58 -1.55 1.45
CA ASP A 23 -13.99 -1.63 0.05
C ASP A 23 -12.83 -1.41 -0.91
N TYR A 24 -11.64 -1.84 -0.48
CA TYR A 24 -10.44 -1.94 -1.29
C TYR A 24 -9.81 -3.31 -1.11
N ARG A 25 -9.15 -3.77 -2.14
CA ARG A 25 -8.44 -5.04 -2.15
C ARG A 25 -6.96 -4.82 -2.46
N LEU A 26 -6.11 -5.47 -1.69
CA LEU A 26 -4.66 -5.49 -1.91
C LEU A 26 -4.31 -6.49 -3.01
N MET A 27 -3.39 -6.11 -3.90
CA MET A 27 -2.88 -7.00 -4.94
C MET A 27 -1.48 -6.54 -5.36
N PHE A 28 -0.82 -7.38 -6.18
CA PHE A 28 0.50 -7.07 -6.71
C PHE A 28 0.40 -6.93 -8.23
N LYS A 29 0.90 -5.81 -8.74
CA LYS A 29 0.89 -5.50 -10.17
C LYS A 29 2.20 -4.85 -10.56
N GLY A 30 2.49 -4.84 -11.84
CA GLY A 30 3.68 -4.13 -12.32
C GLY A 30 4.10 -4.55 -13.71
N SER A 31 5.42 -4.58 -13.89
CA SER A 31 6.04 -4.99 -15.15
C SER A 31 6.61 -6.40 -15.02
N LYS A 32 7.19 -6.90 -16.12
CA LYS A 32 7.87 -8.20 -16.13
C LYS A 32 9.08 -8.25 -15.20
N THR A 33 9.63 -7.09 -14.85
CA THR A 33 10.84 -6.99 -14.01
C THR A 33 10.55 -6.88 -12.54
N GLY A 34 9.29 -6.67 -12.16
CA GLY A 34 8.90 -6.60 -10.75
C GLY A 34 7.46 -6.22 -10.57
N SER A 35 6.87 -6.75 -9.52
CA SER A 35 5.50 -6.43 -9.13
C SER A 35 5.49 -5.85 -7.74
N TYR A 36 4.64 -4.85 -7.53
CA TYR A 36 4.57 -4.09 -6.29
C TYR A 36 3.12 -4.01 -5.81
N ALA A 37 2.96 -3.76 -4.52
CA ALA A 37 1.65 -3.66 -3.90
C ALA A 37 0.88 -2.45 -4.45
N THR A 38 -0.39 -2.67 -4.69
CA THR A 38 -1.36 -1.63 -5.00
C THR A 38 -2.73 -2.06 -4.49
N ILE A 39 -3.68 -1.15 -4.55
CA ILE A 39 -5.05 -1.42 -4.12
C ILE A 39 -6.02 -1.04 -5.22
N GLU A 40 -7.15 -1.74 -5.27
CA GLU A 40 -8.25 -1.40 -6.18
C GLU A 40 -9.56 -1.53 -5.41
N GLN A 41 -10.57 -0.80 -5.86
CA GLN A 41 -11.88 -0.86 -5.21
C GLN A 41 -12.48 -2.23 -5.36
N GLU A 42 -12.96 -2.79 -4.25
CA GLU A 42 -13.70 -4.06 -4.23
C GLU A 42 -14.62 -4.08 -3.01
N LYS A 43 -15.91 -4.01 -3.26
CA LYS A 43 -16.90 -4.00 -2.20
C LYS A 43 -16.77 -5.26 -1.32
N GLY A 44 -16.74 -5.08 -0.02
CA GLY A 44 -16.65 -6.16 0.95
C GLY A 44 -15.24 -6.54 1.34
N SER A 45 -14.22 -6.05 0.64
CA SER A 45 -12.82 -6.27 1.02
C SER A 45 -12.33 -5.16 1.94
N ALA A 46 -11.20 -5.39 2.60
CA ALA A 46 -10.59 -4.39 3.47
C ALA A 46 -9.08 -4.58 3.49
N VAL A 47 -8.36 -3.47 3.64
CA VAL A 47 -6.90 -3.47 3.69
C VAL A 47 -6.45 -2.75 4.96
N PRO A 48 -5.57 -3.36 5.77
CA PRO A 48 -4.98 -2.65 6.90
C PRO A 48 -4.00 -1.61 6.39
N ILE A 49 -3.96 -0.47 7.05
CA ILE A 49 -3.12 0.65 6.64
C ILE A 49 -2.39 1.26 7.82
N LEU A 50 -1.26 1.90 7.50
CA LEU A 50 -0.60 2.88 8.35
C LEU A 50 -0.89 4.25 7.77
N TYR A 51 -1.15 5.25 8.63
CA TYR A 51 -1.34 6.61 8.14
C TYR A 51 -0.35 7.55 8.82
N TRP A 52 0.11 8.51 8.05
CA TRP A 52 1.25 9.35 8.37
C TRP A 52 0.90 10.83 8.21
N GLN A 53 1.51 11.66 9.04
CA GLN A 53 1.57 13.08 8.80
C GLN A 53 2.86 13.35 8.02
N ILE A 54 2.75 14.01 6.87
CA ILE A 54 3.90 14.32 6.03
C ILE A 54 3.96 15.81 5.73
N THR A 55 5.16 16.29 5.45
CA THR A 55 5.37 17.67 5.00
C THR A 55 5.21 17.76 3.49
N ALA A 56 5.09 18.99 2.97
CA ALA A 56 5.06 19.19 1.52
C ALA A 56 6.36 18.70 0.86
N SER A 57 7.48 18.85 1.55
CA SER A 57 8.76 18.33 1.07
C SER A 57 8.77 16.80 0.99
N ASP A 58 8.22 16.13 2.01
CA ASP A 58 8.08 14.68 2.02
C ASP A 58 7.20 14.20 0.87
N GLU A 59 6.10 14.91 0.62
CA GLU A 59 5.20 14.54 -0.48
C GLU A 59 5.91 14.63 -1.83
N ARG A 60 6.72 15.66 -2.06
CA ARG A 60 7.52 15.77 -3.29
C ARG A 60 8.50 14.61 -3.45
N MET A 61 9.11 14.16 -2.35
CA MET A 61 10.02 13.01 -2.37
C MET A 61 9.27 11.73 -2.70
N LEU A 62 8.09 11.53 -2.10
CA LEU A 62 7.23 10.37 -2.39
C LEU A 62 6.76 10.38 -3.83
N ASP A 63 6.32 11.53 -4.36
CA ASP A 63 5.90 11.65 -5.76
C ASP A 63 6.98 11.15 -6.71
N ARG A 64 8.22 11.54 -6.44
CA ARG A 64 9.36 11.13 -7.25
C ARG A 64 9.64 9.64 -7.09
N TYR A 65 9.63 9.16 -5.86
CA TYR A 65 9.90 7.75 -5.55
C TYR A 65 8.84 6.82 -6.15
N GLU A 66 7.57 7.20 -6.06
CA GLU A 66 6.46 6.40 -6.59
C GLU A 66 6.28 6.57 -8.11
N GLY A 67 7.06 7.44 -8.75
CA GLY A 67 6.91 7.71 -10.18
C GLY A 67 5.55 8.33 -10.52
N CYS A 68 5.09 9.24 -9.67
CA CYS A 68 3.82 9.92 -9.86
C CYS A 68 3.96 11.03 -10.91
N PRO A 69 3.04 11.16 -11.88
CA PRO A 69 1.79 10.41 -12.02
C PRO A 69 1.87 9.21 -12.96
N ASP A 70 3.05 8.84 -13.48
CA ASP A 70 3.18 7.89 -14.58
C ASP A 70 3.00 6.44 -14.12
N PHE A 71 3.64 6.05 -13.01
CA PHE A 71 3.56 4.69 -12.49
C PHE A 71 2.43 4.57 -11.45
N TYR A 72 2.46 5.44 -10.43
CA TYR A 72 1.40 5.60 -9.45
C TYR A 72 0.73 6.95 -9.63
N TYR A 73 -0.54 7.05 -9.26
CA TYR A 73 -1.25 8.33 -9.17
C TYR A 73 -1.74 8.53 -7.74
N LYS A 74 -1.97 9.77 -7.36
CA LYS A 74 -2.48 10.12 -6.02
C LYS A 74 -3.99 10.28 -6.07
N THR A 75 -4.65 9.79 -5.03
CA THR A 75 -6.08 10.03 -4.84
C THR A 75 -6.39 10.15 -3.36
N GLU A 76 -7.51 10.77 -3.05
CA GLU A 76 -8.00 10.87 -1.68
C GLU A 76 -8.89 9.67 -1.37
N VAL A 77 -8.70 9.09 -0.17
CA VAL A 77 -9.53 7.99 0.31
C VAL A 77 -10.01 8.30 1.72
N SER A 78 -11.13 7.69 2.10
CA SER A 78 -11.63 7.71 3.47
C SER A 78 -11.32 6.39 4.14
N PHE A 79 -10.87 6.44 5.39
CA PHE A 79 -10.53 5.24 6.15
C PHE A 79 -11.00 5.36 7.60
N LYS A 80 -11.01 4.23 8.30
CA LYS A 80 -11.31 4.16 9.72
C LYS A 80 -10.03 3.95 10.51
N THR A 81 -9.84 4.75 11.57
CA THR A 81 -8.73 4.55 12.51
C THR A 81 -9.03 3.37 13.43
N GLU A 82 -8.02 2.92 14.19
CA GLU A 82 -8.22 1.87 15.21
C GLU A 82 -9.32 2.22 16.20
N LYS A 83 -9.48 3.49 16.50
CA LYS A 83 -10.50 3.98 17.43
C LYS A 83 -11.87 4.17 16.78
N GLY A 84 -12.02 3.75 15.51
CA GLY A 84 -13.29 3.81 14.80
C GLY A 84 -13.64 5.18 14.22
N ARG A 85 -12.72 6.13 14.22
CA ARG A 85 -12.96 7.46 13.65
C ARG A 85 -12.73 7.43 12.15
N SER A 86 -13.57 8.17 11.41
CA SER A 86 -13.38 8.35 9.97
C SER A 86 -12.37 9.47 9.72
N ARG A 87 -11.43 9.21 8.81
CA ARG A 87 -10.44 10.21 8.38
C ARG A 87 -10.26 10.12 6.88
N LYS A 88 -9.71 11.18 6.31
CA LYS A 88 -9.36 11.23 4.88
C LYS A 88 -7.85 11.39 4.75
N GLY A 89 -7.31 10.77 3.71
CA GLY A 89 -5.90 10.90 3.42
C GLY A 89 -5.60 10.62 1.97
N MET A 90 -4.36 10.89 1.58
CA MET A 90 -3.86 10.65 0.24
C MET A 90 -3.23 9.26 0.19
N VAL A 91 -3.44 8.57 -0.92
CA VAL A 91 -2.79 7.27 -1.19
C VAL A 91 -2.29 7.25 -2.63
N TYR A 92 -1.18 6.53 -2.83
CA TYR A 92 -0.68 6.24 -4.17
C TYR A 92 -1.26 4.92 -4.65
N ILE A 93 -1.84 4.94 -5.84
CA ILE A 93 -2.43 3.76 -6.48
C ILE A 93 -1.76 3.56 -7.83
N MET A 94 -1.32 2.33 -8.11
CA MET A 94 -0.76 2.00 -9.42
C MET A 94 -1.87 2.05 -10.47
N HIS A 95 -1.56 2.58 -11.64
CA HIS A 95 -2.55 2.63 -12.72
C HIS A 95 -3.10 1.24 -13.00
N GLU A 96 -4.43 1.13 -13.06
CA GLU A 96 -5.14 -0.14 -13.04
C GLU A 96 -4.89 -1.02 -14.28
N HIS A 97 -4.43 -0.43 -15.38
CA HIS A 97 -4.16 -1.19 -16.60
C HIS A 97 -2.95 -2.13 -16.49
N ARG A 98 -2.14 -1.99 -15.45
CA ARG A 98 -0.96 -2.86 -15.27
C ARG A 98 -1.40 -4.26 -14.87
N SER A 99 -0.58 -5.25 -15.27
CA SER A 99 -0.92 -6.66 -15.08
C SER A 99 -0.60 -7.14 -13.66
N LEU A 100 -1.40 -8.09 -13.19
CA LEU A 100 -1.08 -8.84 -11.98
C LEU A 100 0.24 -9.58 -12.16
N GLY A 101 1.00 -9.71 -11.07
CA GLY A 101 2.29 -10.39 -11.11
C GLY A 101 2.77 -10.79 -9.73
N CYS A 102 3.86 -11.57 -9.72
CA CYS A 102 4.46 -12.06 -8.48
C CYS A 102 5.50 -11.05 -7.97
N PRO A 103 5.39 -10.59 -6.72
CA PRO A 103 6.43 -9.74 -6.14
C PRO A 103 7.71 -10.55 -5.90
N SER A 104 8.85 -9.87 -5.79
CA SER A 104 10.08 -10.53 -5.39
C SER A 104 9.97 -11.05 -3.95
N VAL A 105 10.73 -12.09 -3.63
CA VAL A 105 10.79 -12.63 -2.27
C VAL A 105 11.23 -11.56 -1.28
N HIS A 106 12.22 -10.75 -1.66
CA HIS A 106 12.73 -9.68 -0.82
C HIS A 106 11.65 -8.64 -0.52
N TYR A 107 10.96 -8.16 -1.54
CA TYR A 107 9.91 -7.14 -1.39
C TYR A 107 8.74 -7.68 -0.55
N TYR A 108 8.29 -8.90 -0.85
CA TYR A 108 7.21 -9.54 -0.08
C TYR A 108 7.60 -9.70 1.38
N GLY A 109 8.85 -10.09 1.64
CA GLY A 109 9.36 -10.25 3.00
C GLY A 109 9.31 -8.94 3.80
N ILE A 110 9.61 -7.81 3.17
CA ILE A 110 9.50 -6.49 3.82
C ILE A 110 8.05 -6.23 4.25
N LEU A 111 7.09 -6.53 3.39
CA LEU A 111 5.67 -6.35 3.72
C LEU A 111 5.22 -7.30 4.83
N ALA A 112 5.66 -8.56 4.77
CA ALA A 112 5.33 -9.55 5.80
C ALA A 112 5.87 -9.15 7.16
N ASP A 113 7.09 -8.64 7.21
CA ASP A 113 7.70 -8.14 8.45
C ASP A 113 6.91 -6.95 9.01
N ALA A 114 6.46 -6.05 8.14
CA ALA A 114 5.64 -4.91 8.57
C ALA A 114 4.29 -5.37 9.11
N TYR A 115 3.65 -6.34 8.47
CA TYR A 115 2.39 -6.93 8.96
C TYR A 115 2.57 -7.52 10.36
N ASP A 116 3.66 -8.26 10.56
CA ASP A 116 3.97 -8.83 11.86
C ASP A 116 4.22 -7.73 12.90
N LYS A 117 5.03 -6.75 12.57
CA LYS A 117 5.39 -5.65 13.46
C LYS A 117 4.17 -4.88 13.95
N PHE A 118 3.22 -4.61 13.06
CA PHE A 118 2.04 -3.82 13.39
C PHE A 118 0.81 -4.67 13.76
N GLY A 119 0.96 -5.98 13.83
CA GLY A 119 -0.12 -6.88 14.23
C GLY A 119 -1.24 -6.98 13.21
N PHE A 120 -0.94 -6.79 11.94
CA PHE A 120 -1.93 -6.95 10.87
C PHE A 120 -2.15 -8.43 10.55
N ASP A 121 -3.35 -8.76 10.09
CA ASP A 121 -3.71 -10.11 9.70
C ASP A 121 -2.93 -10.52 8.45
N ILE A 122 -1.98 -11.44 8.62
CA ILE A 122 -1.12 -11.91 7.53
C ILE A 122 -1.91 -12.61 6.42
N SER A 123 -3.09 -13.14 6.72
CA SER A 123 -3.91 -13.80 5.70
C SER A 123 -4.34 -12.84 4.59
N ILE A 124 -4.45 -11.56 4.88
CA ILE A 124 -4.77 -10.53 3.88
C ILE A 124 -3.64 -10.42 2.86
N LEU A 125 -2.39 -10.41 3.35
CA LEU A 125 -1.21 -10.36 2.48
C LEU A 125 -1.05 -11.65 1.68
N GLU A 126 -1.26 -12.79 2.32
CA GLU A 126 -1.19 -14.10 1.65
C GLU A 126 -2.26 -14.23 0.55
N GLU A 127 -3.47 -13.76 0.83
CA GLU A 127 -4.55 -13.78 -0.16
C GLU A 127 -4.24 -12.85 -1.33
N ALA A 128 -3.64 -11.69 -1.07
CA ALA A 128 -3.20 -10.78 -2.12
C ALA A 128 -2.19 -11.47 -3.04
N LEU A 129 -1.25 -12.23 -2.47
CA LEU A 129 -0.28 -12.97 -3.25
C LEU A 129 -0.96 -14.05 -4.11
N ARG A 130 -1.83 -14.86 -3.51
CA ARG A 130 -2.55 -15.93 -4.25
C ARG A 130 -3.36 -15.36 -5.41
N TYR A 131 -4.06 -14.26 -5.17
CA TYR A 131 -4.84 -13.59 -6.20
C TYR A 131 -3.97 -13.13 -7.37
N SER A 132 -2.80 -12.59 -7.06
CA SER A 132 -1.92 -11.96 -8.07
C SER A 132 -1.14 -12.96 -8.91
N ILE A 133 -0.92 -14.19 -8.40
CA ILE A 133 -0.12 -15.22 -9.11
C ILE A 133 -0.97 -16.36 -9.66
N ARG A 134 -2.30 -16.32 -9.49
CA ARG A 134 -3.17 -17.37 -10.03
C ARG A 134 -3.07 -17.40 -11.56
N PRO A 135 -3.16 -18.59 -12.17
CA PRO A 135 -3.12 -18.70 -13.62
C PRO A 135 -4.23 -17.87 -14.26
N SER A 136 -3.89 -17.19 -15.36
CA SER A 136 -4.92 -16.53 -16.17
C SER A 136 -5.69 -17.58 -16.95
N ASP A 137 -6.98 -17.44 -16.96
CA ASP A 137 -7.88 -18.33 -17.69
C ASP A 137 -7.89 -17.99 -19.18
#